data_885ab5418a8e7a7b7b3637a2f8ddd788
#
_entry.id   885ab5418a8e7a7b7b3637a2f8ddd788
#
_cell.length_a   1.000
_cell.length_b   1.000
_cell.length_c   1.000
_cell.angle_alpha   90.00
_cell.angle_beta   90.00
_cell.angle_gamma   90.00
#
_symmetry.space_group_name_H-M   'P 1'
#
loop_
_entity.id
_entity.type
_entity.pdbx_description
1 polymer ?
#
loop_
_entity_poly.entity_id
_entity_poly.type
_entity_poly.pdbx_seq_one_letter_code
_entity_poly.pdbx_strand_id
1 'polypeptide(L)'
;DIRKINAKFDYKNSFNLDLINYKKTKNEIAKVSLEFEKNKNISNIKKLNFKEKNNLIKISNLKFKDKNFESLKTADISTKNNNFSIQWDKKIIIKGSSFDATNLPKLLNQQDKGNSFKKVNTNIEIDFINIKAPLSEKLENFRLIGEIKKGNFTKISSKGDFGNNNFLD
;
A
#
# COMPACT_ATOMS: atom_id res chain seq x y z
N ASP A 1 29.71 8.63 -4.25
CA ASP A 1 29.84 7.35 -3.55
C ASP A 1 28.48 6.67 -3.44
N ILE A 2 28.43 5.39 -3.78
CA ILE A 2 27.25 4.55 -3.58
C ILE A 2 27.39 3.87 -2.21
N ARG A 3 26.40 4.08 -1.33
CA ARG A 3 26.31 3.37 -0.05
C ARG A 3 25.31 2.23 -0.20
N LYS A 4 25.71 1.02 0.20
CA LYS A 4 24.87 -0.18 0.19
C LYS A 4 24.74 -0.73 1.60
N ILE A 5 23.53 -1.13 1.96
CA ILE A 5 23.22 -1.77 3.25
C ILE A 5 22.47 -3.05 2.95
N ASN A 6 22.98 -4.16 3.46
CA ASN A 6 22.29 -5.44 3.49
C ASN A 6 22.14 -5.85 4.95
N ALA A 7 20.90 -6.00 5.40
CA ALA A 7 20.59 -6.34 6.78
C ALA A 7 19.60 -7.49 6.87
N LYS A 8 19.79 -8.36 7.85
CA LYS A 8 18.82 -9.38 8.25
C LYS A 8 18.74 -9.36 9.76
N PHE A 9 17.54 -9.23 10.31
CA PHE A 9 17.36 -9.16 11.76
C PHE A 9 15.95 -9.59 12.18
N ASP A 10 15.82 -9.91 13.45
CA ASP A 10 14.56 -10.17 14.11
C ASP A 10 14.01 -8.88 14.70
N TYR A 11 12.80 -8.50 14.28
CA TYR A 11 12.11 -7.33 14.77
C TYR A 11 11.09 -7.72 15.84
N LYS A 12 11.28 -7.21 17.07
CA LYS A 12 10.49 -7.60 18.25
C LYS A 12 9.46 -6.56 18.68
N ASN A 13 9.63 -5.28 18.28
CA ASN A 13 8.74 -4.21 18.72
C ASN A 13 7.37 -4.28 18.01
N SER A 14 6.37 -3.63 18.62
CA SER A 14 5.06 -3.48 18.00
C SER A 14 5.03 -2.33 17.01
N PHE A 15 4.19 -2.43 15.99
CA PHE A 15 3.82 -1.32 15.11
C PHE A 15 2.45 -1.57 14.47
N ASN A 16 1.82 -0.51 13.95
CA ASN A 16 0.58 -0.56 13.22
C ASN A 16 0.78 -0.06 11.79
N LEU A 17 0.13 -0.73 10.84
CA LEU A 17 -0.06 -0.26 9.47
C LEU A 17 -1.56 -0.04 9.26
N ASP A 18 -2.01 1.15 9.62
CA ASP A 18 -3.46 1.47 9.68
C ASP A 18 -4.13 1.35 8.31
N LEU A 19 -3.41 1.64 7.22
CA LEU A 19 -3.92 1.53 5.85
C LEU A 19 -4.44 0.13 5.50
N ILE A 20 -3.79 -0.90 6.03
CA ILE A 20 -4.13 -2.30 5.77
C ILE A 20 -4.67 -3.00 7.01
N ASN A 21 -5.05 -2.23 8.03
CA ASN A 21 -5.55 -2.73 9.32
C ASN A 21 -4.69 -3.88 9.89
N TYR A 22 -3.36 -3.75 9.77
CA TYR A 22 -2.40 -4.72 10.27
C TYR A 22 -1.70 -4.20 11.51
N LYS A 23 -1.69 -5.02 12.56
CA LYS A 23 -1.02 -4.73 13.83
C LYS A 23 -0.07 -5.87 14.18
N LYS A 24 1.23 -5.55 14.28
CA LYS A 24 2.23 -6.43 14.87
C LYS A 24 2.28 -6.21 16.38
N THR A 25 2.17 -7.26 17.14
CA THR A 25 2.30 -7.22 18.62
C THR A 25 3.76 -7.37 19.06
N LYS A 26 4.09 -6.88 20.26
CA LYS A 26 5.44 -6.97 20.83
C LYS A 26 5.90 -8.40 21.08
N ASN A 27 4.97 -9.33 21.34
CA ASN A 27 5.29 -10.71 21.68
C ASN A 27 5.62 -11.59 20.48
N GLU A 28 5.37 -11.10 19.26
CA GLU A 28 5.65 -11.84 18.03
C GLU A 28 6.95 -11.36 17.41
N ILE A 29 7.73 -12.31 16.89
CA ILE A 29 8.98 -12.00 16.20
C ILE A 29 8.73 -11.97 14.70
N ALA A 30 9.09 -10.87 14.06
CA ALA A 30 9.11 -10.76 12.62
C ALA A 30 10.54 -10.85 12.11
N LYS A 31 10.77 -11.66 11.06
CA LYS A 31 12.03 -11.70 10.33
C LYS A 31 12.04 -10.63 9.26
N VAL A 32 13.06 -9.79 9.28
CA VAL A 32 13.22 -8.69 8.31
C VAL A 32 14.50 -8.89 7.53
N SER A 33 14.41 -8.73 6.19
CA SER A 33 15.59 -8.59 5.35
C SER A 33 15.47 -7.33 4.50
N LEU A 34 16.54 -6.55 4.45
CA LEU A 34 16.60 -5.26 3.76
C LEU A 34 17.84 -5.19 2.88
N GLU A 35 17.63 -4.81 1.62
CA GLU A 35 18.67 -4.38 0.68
C GLU A 35 18.40 -2.92 0.32
N PHE A 36 19.29 -2.03 0.72
CA PHE A 36 19.16 -0.60 0.51
C PHE A 36 20.38 -0.05 -0.19
N GLU A 37 20.16 0.87 -1.13
CA GLU A 37 21.21 1.62 -1.81
C GLU A 37 20.93 3.12 -1.74
N LYS A 38 21.96 3.90 -1.51
CA LYS A 38 21.91 5.36 -1.58
C LYS A 38 23.02 5.87 -2.48
N ASN A 39 22.66 6.72 -3.45
CA ASN A 39 23.58 7.40 -4.32
C ASN A 39 23.19 8.88 -4.38
N LYS A 40 24.07 9.78 -3.90
CA LYS A 40 23.81 11.23 -3.84
C LYS A 40 22.40 11.50 -3.28
N ASN A 41 21.49 11.91 -4.15
CA ASN A 41 20.11 12.28 -3.83
C ASN A 41 19.08 11.15 -4.06
N ILE A 42 19.51 9.99 -4.57
CA ILE A 42 18.62 8.83 -4.78
C ILE A 42 18.79 7.83 -3.64
N SER A 43 17.70 7.46 -3.01
CA SER A 43 17.59 6.35 -2.06
C SER A 43 16.70 5.27 -2.65
N ASN A 44 17.15 4.03 -2.63
CA ASN A 44 16.41 2.90 -3.19
C ASN A 44 16.39 1.73 -2.20
N ILE A 45 15.20 1.37 -1.74
CA ILE A 45 14.96 0.09 -1.11
C ILE A 45 14.84 -0.93 -2.23
N LYS A 46 15.94 -1.62 -2.53
CA LYS A 46 15.97 -2.67 -3.56
C LYS A 46 15.05 -3.82 -3.21
N LYS A 47 15.08 -4.20 -1.92
CA LYS A 47 14.28 -5.30 -1.42
C LYS A 47 14.04 -5.12 0.07
N LEU A 48 12.78 -5.24 0.47
CA LEU A 48 12.38 -5.38 1.86
C LEU A 48 11.46 -6.59 1.94
N ASN A 49 11.80 -7.56 2.79
CA ASN A 49 10.91 -8.64 3.16
C ASN A 49 10.68 -8.56 4.66
N PHE A 50 9.43 -8.50 5.04
CA PHE A 50 8.95 -8.59 6.40
C PHE A 50 8.07 -9.83 6.51
N LYS A 51 8.40 -10.77 7.39
CA LYS A 51 7.65 -12.00 7.62
C LYS A 51 7.39 -12.19 9.10
N GLU A 52 6.12 -12.24 9.47
CA GLU A 52 5.64 -12.59 10.81
C GLU A 52 4.56 -13.65 10.71
N LYS A 53 4.83 -14.88 11.20
CA LYS A 53 3.94 -16.03 11.01
C LYS A 53 3.50 -16.18 9.54
N ASN A 54 2.20 -16.02 9.27
CA ASN A 54 1.61 -16.09 7.94
C ASN A 54 1.50 -14.72 7.26
N ASN A 55 1.91 -13.65 7.96
CA ASN A 55 1.89 -12.30 7.37
C ASN A 55 3.20 -12.04 6.62
N LEU A 56 3.09 -11.53 5.42
CA LEU A 56 4.20 -11.27 4.54
C LEU A 56 4.01 -9.91 3.84
N ILE A 57 5.01 -9.04 3.94
CA ILE A 57 5.08 -7.79 3.19
C ILE A 57 6.40 -7.79 2.44
N LYS A 58 6.34 -7.67 1.12
CA LYS A 58 7.51 -7.57 0.25
C LYS A 58 7.47 -6.26 -0.49
N ILE A 59 8.58 -5.54 -0.51
CA ILE A 59 8.75 -4.34 -1.31
C ILE A 59 9.96 -4.53 -2.22
N SER A 60 9.82 -4.15 -3.47
CA SER A 60 10.86 -4.23 -4.49
C SER A 60 11.03 -2.91 -5.22
N ASN A 61 12.25 -2.38 -5.24
CA ASN A 61 12.63 -1.14 -5.90
C ASN A 61 11.71 0.04 -5.57
N LEU A 62 11.65 0.40 -4.28
CA LEU A 62 11.02 1.63 -3.80
C LEU A 62 12.06 2.75 -3.83
N LYS A 63 11.87 3.71 -4.72
CA LYS A 63 12.81 4.80 -4.97
C LYS A 63 12.30 6.14 -4.46
N PHE A 64 13.21 6.89 -3.91
CA PHE A 64 13.05 8.29 -3.53
C PHE A 64 14.16 9.12 -4.15
N LYS A 65 13.81 10.31 -4.68
CA LYS A 65 14.75 11.32 -5.14
C LYS A 65 14.54 12.60 -4.34
N ASP A 66 15.62 13.14 -3.77
CA ASP A 66 15.55 14.34 -2.91
C ASP A 66 14.49 14.21 -1.79
N LYS A 67 14.40 13.01 -1.18
CA LYS A 67 13.40 12.63 -0.17
C LYS A 67 11.95 12.57 -0.66
N ASN A 68 11.68 12.84 -1.93
CA ASN A 68 10.36 12.68 -2.54
C ASN A 68 10.21 11.28 -3.12
N PHE A 69 9.01 10.71 -3.03
CA PHE A 69 8.70 9.46 -3.71
C PHE A 69 8.91 9.61 -5.22
N GLU A 70 9.53 8.63 -5.85
CA GLU A 70 9.79 8.58 -7.30
C GLU A 70 9.04 7.43 -7.96
N SER A 71 9.25 6.20 -7.48
CA SER A 71 8.61 5.01 -8.05
C SER A 71 8.60 3.83 -7.09
N LEU A 72 7.72 2.89 -7.34
CA LEU A 72 7.61 1.60 -6.65
C LEU A 72 7.39 0.51 -7.69
N LYS A 73 8.36 -0.41 -7.85
CA LYS A 73 8.17 -1.53 -8.77
C LYS A 73 7.05 -2.44 -8.31
N THR A 74 7.13 -2.95 -7.08
CA THR A 74 6.06 -3.72 -6.45
C THR A 74 6.10 -3.60 -4.93
N ALA A 75 4.89 -3.62 -4.32
CA ALA A 75 4.71 -3.97 -2.92
C ALA A 75 3.65 -5.07 -2.86
N ASP A 76 4.03 -6.24 -2.38
CA ASP A 76 3.13 -7.39 -2.22
C ASP A 76 2.77 -7.53 -0.75
N ILE A 77 1.49 -7.50 -0.45
CA ILE A 77 0.92 -7.56 0.90
C ILE A 77 0.08 -8.83 1.02
N SER A 78 0.47 -9.72 1.93
CA SER A 78 -0.27 -10.91 2.30
C SER A 78 -0.38 -10.97 3.81
N THR A 79 -1.53 -10.62 4.35
CA THR A 79 -1.85 -10.68 5.78
C THR A 79 -3.17 -11.44 5.98
N LYS A 80 -3.61 -11.60 7.21
CA LYS A 80 -4.87 -12.32 7.51
C LYS A 80 -6.05 -11.80 6.67
N ASN A 81 -6.14 -10.48 6.46
CA ASN A 81 -7.29 -9.83 5.83
C ASN A 81 -6.95 -9.18 4.47
N ASN A 82 -5.71 -9.23 4.06
CA ASN A 82 -5.24 -8.53 2.86
C ASN A 82 -4.40 -9.46 2.00
N ASN A 83 -4.68 -9.45 0.71
CA ASN A 83 -3.87 -10.15 -0.29
C ASN A 83 -3.90 -9.37 -1.60
N PHE A 84 -2.91 -8.50 -1.80
CA PHE A 84 -2.84 -7.62 -2.96
C PHE A 84 -1.42 -7.14 -3.26
N SER A 85 -1.23 -6.58 -4.45
CA SER A 85 -0.01 -5.91 -4.88
C SER A 85 -0.26 -4.47 -5.29
N ILE A 86 0.76 -3.63 -5.12
CA ILE A 86 0.81 -2.24 -5.56
C ILE A 86 2.00 -2.08 -6.51
N GLN A 87 1.79 -1.39 -7.62
CA GLN A 87 2.82 -0.91 -8.53
C GLN A 87 2.60 0.58 -8.76
N TRP A 88 3.68 1.36 -8.81
CA TRP A 88 3.61 2.78 -9.07
C TRP A 88 4.84 3.26 -9.85
N ASP A 89 4.66 3.38 -11.13
CA ASP A 89 5.62 3.98 -12.05
C ASP A 89 4.92 5.11 -12.85
N LYS A 90 4.50 4.84 -14.06
CA LYS A 90 3.71 5.79 -14.88
C LYS A 90 2.27 5.93 -14.43
N LYS A 91 1.72 4.89 -13.82
CA LYS A 91 0.41 4.86 -13.19
C LYS A 91 0.46 4.04 -11.90
N ILE A 92 -0.52 4.24 -11.03
CA ILE A 92 -0.74 3.40 -9.85
C ILE A 92 -1.62 2.22 -10.26
N ILE A 93 -1.19 1.01 -9.95
CA ILE A 93 -1.97 -0.20 -10.14
C ILE A 93 -2.04 -0.92 -8.80
N ILE A 94 -3.25 -1.18 -8.30
CA ILE A 94 -3.51 -1.92 -7.07
C ILE A 94 -4.45 -3.08 -7.42
N LYS A 95 -3.98 -4.32 -7.26
CA LYS A 95 -4.76 -5.51 -7.61
C LYS A 95 -4.63 -6.59 -6.56
N GLY A 96 -5.73 -7.26 -6.27
CA GLY A 96 -5.70 -8.34 -5.30
C GLY A 96 -7.01 -9.08 -5.10
N SER A 97 -6.94 -10.14 -4.31
CA SER A 97 -8.12 -10.91 -3.93
C SER A 97 -8.85 -10.33 -2.74
N SER A 98 -8.16 -9.62 -1.83
CA SER A 98 -8.79 -9.06 -0.62
C SER A 98 -8.09 -7.82 -0.10
N PHE A 99 -8.90 -6.89 0.41
CA PHE A 99 -8.46 -5.67 1.08
C PHE A 99 -9.37 -5.32 2.25
N ASP A 100 -8.80 -5.09 3.43
CA ASP A 100 -9.52 -4.61 4.60
C ASP A 100 -9.47 -3.08 4.66
N ALA A 101 -10.52 -2.43 4.14
CA ALA A 101 -10.68 -0.98 4.06
C ALA A 101 -11.33 -0.35 5.30
N THR A 102 -11.55 -1.10 6.38
CA THR A 102 -12.30 -0.62 7.56
C THR A 102 -11.70 0.64 8.19
N ASN A 103 -10.39 0.85 8.11
CA ASN A 103 -9.71 2.03 8.65
C ASN A 103 -9.58 3.19 7.63
N LEU A 104 -9.94 2.99 6.38
CA LEU A 104 -9.72 3.97 5.31
C LEU A 104 -10.40 5.32 5.58
N PRO A 105 -11.66 5.41 6.05
CA PRO A 105 -12.29 6.70 6.35
C PRO A 105 -11.57 7.50 7.42
N LYS A 106 -11.05 6.81 8.45
CA LYS A 106 -10.28 7.47 9.52
C LYS A 106 -8.98 8.08 8.98
N LEU A 107 -8.32 7.40 8.05
CA LEU A 107 -7.09 7.89 7.43
C LEU A 107 -7.35 9.07 6.50
N LEU A 108 -8.43 9.02 5.71
CA LEU A 108 -8.82 10.12 4.83
C LEU A 108 -9.14 11.38 5.61
N ASN A 109 -9.80 11.28 6.76
CA ASN A 109 -10.12 12.41 7.64
C ASN A 109 -8.88 13.01 8.35
N GLN A 110 -7.75 12.28 8.40
CA GLN A 110 -6.50 12.74 9.03
C GLN A 110 -5.54 13.44 8.05
N GLN A 111 -5.82 13.44 6.74
CA GLN A 111 -4.91 13.95 5.70
C GLN A 111 -4.64 15.46 5.72
N ASP A 112 -5.29 16.24 6.57
CA ASP A 112 -5.04 17.69 6.65
C ASP A 112 -3.66 18.08 7.23
N LYS A 113 -2.87 17.12 7.72
CA LYS A 113 -1.62 17.41 8.45
C LYS A 113 -0.30 17.11 7.72
N GLY A 114 -0.31 16.64 6.48
CA GLY A 114 0.96 16.32 5.81
C GLY A 114 0.83 16.03 4.31
N ASN A 115 1.02 17.03 3.51
CA ASN A 115 0.74 17.08 2.08
C ASN A 115 1.75 16.35 1.16
N SER A 116 2.22 15.15 1.48
CA SER A 116 3.09 14.37 0.58
C SER A 116 2.42 14.02 -0.76
N PHE A 117 1.11 13.96 -0.80
CA PHE A 117 0.35 13.61 -2.03
C PHE A 117 0.01 14.81 -2.92
N LYS A 118 0.15 16.06 -2.47
CA LYS A 118 -0.17 17.25 -3.28
C LYS A 118 0.59 17.37 -4.61
N LYS A 119 1.67 16.62 -4.78
CA LYS A 119 2.45 16.62 -6.03
C LYS A 119 2.12 15.45 -6.95
N VAL A 120 1.23 14.55 -6.54
CA VAL A 120 0.90 13.36 -7.32
C VAL A 120 0.01 13.73 -8.49
N ASN A 121 0.47 13.44 -9.69
CA ASN A 121 -0.27 13.55 -10.95
C ASN A 121 -0.10 12.21 -11.67
N THR A 122 -1.12 11.38 -11.67
CA THR A 122 -1.04 10.03 -12.25
C THR A 122 -2.42 9.42 -12.46
N ASN A 123 -2.50 8.43 -13.31
CA ASN A 123 -3.67 7.56 -13.39
C ASN A 123 -3.61 6.46 -12.33
N ILE A 124 -4.76 5.97 -11.91
CA ILE A 124 -4.90 4.88 -10.96
C ILE A 124 -5.87 3.83 -11.46
N GLU A 125 -5.51 2.59 -11.29
CA GLU A 125 -6.36 1.41 -11.47
C GLU A 125 -6.39 0.62 -10.18
N ILE A 126 -7.59 0.26 -9.71
CA ILE A 126 -7.81 -0.60 -8.55
C ILE A 126 -8.71 -1.75 -8.99
N ASP A 127 -8.34 -2.98 -8.63
CA ASP A 127 -9.10 -4.19 -8.95
C ASP A 127 -9.02 -5.16 -7.76
N PHE A 128 -10.15 -5.40 -7.09
CA PHE A 128 -10.25 -6.32 -5.97
C PHE A 128 -11.44 -7.28 -6.14
N ILE A 129 -11.19 -8.55 -5.83
CA ILE A 129 -12.29 -9.53 -5.76
C ILE A 129 -13.18 -9.23 -4.54
N ASN A 130 -12.56 -8.93 -3.38
CA ASN A 130 -13.28 -8.66 -2.15
C ASN A 130 -12.68 -7.46 -1.41
N ILE A 131 -13.50 -6.51 -1.01
CA ILE A 131 -13.14 -5.44 -0.08
C ILE A 131 -14.05 -5.57 1.14
N LYS A 132 -13.45 -5.59 2.32
CA LYS A 132 -14.16 -5.40 3.57
C LYS A 132 -14.30 -3.90 3.81
N ALA A 133 -15.49 -3.36 3.58
CA ALA A 133 -15.80 -1.95 3.79
C ALA A 133 -16.01 -1.61 5.27
N PRO A 134 -16.05 -0.33 5.66
CA PRO A 134 -16.47 0.09 6.99
C PRO A 134 -17.85 -0.49 7.35
N LEU A 135 -18.13 -0.66 8.64
CA LEU A 135 -19.34 -1.29 9.16
C LEU A 135 -19.50 -2.78 8.81
N SER A 136 -18.37 -3.43 8.43
CA SER A 136 -18.34 -4.86 8.05
C SER A 136 -19.10 -5.20 6.78
N GLU A 137 -19.48 -4.23 5.98
CA GLU A 137 -20.03 -4.47 4.65
C GLU A 137 -18.97 -5.09 3.73
N LYS A 138 -19.43 -5.93 2.81
CA LYS A 138 -18.60 -6.59 1.82
C LYS A 138 -18.88 -6.00 0.45
N LEU A 139 -17.83 -5.56 -0.23
CA LEU A 139 -17.90 -5.09 -1.60
C LEU A 139 -17.13 -6.07 -2.48
N GLU A 140 -17.80 -6.68 -3.45
CA GLU A 140 -17.24 -7.68 -4.34
C GLU A 140 -16.96 -7.11 -5.74
N ASN A 141 -16.00 -7.71 -6.44
CA ASN A 141 -15.66 -7.37 -7.82
C ASN A 141 -15.45 -5.86 -8.05
N PHE A 142 -14.79 -5.22 -7.08
CA PHE A 142 -14.55 -3.78 -7.13
C PHE A 142 -13.50 -3.43 -8.16
N ARG A 143 -13.84 -2.52 -9.06
CA ARG A 143 -12.92 -1.91 -10.01
C ARG A 143 -13.05 -0.40 -9.95
N LEU A 144 -11.91 0.29 -10.00
CA LEU A 144 -11.84 1.74 -10.10
C LEU A 144 -10.77 2.12 -11.11
N ILE A 145 -11.11 3.05 -11.99
CA ILE A 145 -10.16 3.74 -12.86
C ILE A 145 -10.30 5.23 -12.57
N GLY A 146 -9.19 5.92 -12.36
CA GLY A 146 -9.23 7.33 -12.01
C GLY A 146 -8.01 8.10 -12.49
N GLU A 147 -8.15 9.42 -12.45
CA GLU A 147 -7.08 10.38 -12.66
C GLU A 147 -6.87 11.19 -11.37
N ILE A 148 -5.62 11.26 -10.93
CA ILE A 148 -5.22 12.08 -9.78
C ILE A 148 -4.43 13.28 -10.30
N LYS A 149 -4.85 14.50 -9.92
CA LYS A 149 -4.13 15.75 -10.17
C LYS A 149 -3.93 16.51 -8.87
N LYS A 150 -2.69 16.87 -8.59
CA LYS A 150 -2.30 17.57 -7.34
C LYS A 150 -2.81 16.84 -6.09
N GLY A 151 -2.76 15.50 -6.13
CA GLY A 151 -3.20 14.64 -5.02
C GLY A 151 -4.72 14.46 -4.88
N ASN A 152 -5.54 15.04 -5.76
CA ASN A 152 -6.99 14.93 -5.75
C ASN A 152 -7.48 14.11 -6.94
N PHE A 153 -8.51 13.31 -6.73
CA PHE A 153 -9.20 12.66 -7.84
C PHE A 153 -9.92 13.71 -8.69
N THR A 154 -9.65 13.74 -10.00
CA THR A 154 -10.31 14.63 -10.97
C THR A 154 -11.29 13.90 -11.86
N LYS A 155 -11.09 12.59 -12.03
CA LYS A 155 -11.99 11.70 -12.75
C LYS A 155 -12.00 10.36 -12.04
N ILE A 156 -13.17 9.79 -11.85
CA ILE A 156 -13.37 8.47 -11.26
C ILE A 156 -14.47 7.76 -12.04
N SER A 157 -14.23 6.51 -12.35
CA SER A 157 -15.24 5.52 -12.74
C SER A 157 -15.02 4.29 -11.88
N SER A 158 -16.05 3.80 -11.21
CA SER A 158 -15.94 2.65 -10.33
C SER A 158 -17.14 1.72 -10.50
N LYS A 159 -16.94 0.44 -10.25
CA LYS A 159 -17.95 -0.60 -10.22
C LYS A 159 -17.70 -1.51 -9.03
N GLY A 160 -18.76 -2.03 -8.45
CA GLY A 160 -18.66 -3.00 -7.36
C GLY A 160 -20.05 -3.54 -6.99
N ASP A 161 -20.07 -4.64 -6.28
CA ASP A 161 -21.29 -5.35 -5.89
C ASP A 161 -21.35 -5.47 -4.36
N PHE A 162 -22.36 -4.86 -3.74
CA PHE A 162 -22.65 -4.99 -2.32
C PHE A 162 -23.53 -6.20 -1.99
N GLY A 163 -23.94 -6.98 -2.99
CA GLY A 163 -24.90 -8.07 -2.87
C GLY A 163 -26.35 -7.58 -2.90
N ASN A 164 -27.29 -8.53 -2.94
CA ASN A 164 -28.74 -8.24 -2.94
C ASN A 164 -29.20 -7.24 -4.03
N ASN A 165 -28.55 -7.26 -5.21
CA ASN A 165 -28.80 -6.34 -6.33
C ASN A 165 -28.44 -4.87 -6.03
N ASN A 166 -27.57 -4.63 -5.05
CA ASN A 166 -27.04 -3.31 -4.74
C ASN A 166 -25.66 -3.15 -5.41
N PHE A 167 -25.56 -2.28 -6.39
CA PHE A 167 -24.35 -2.03 -7.16
C PHE A 167 -23.83 -0.62 -6.91
N LEU A 168 -22.49 -0.50 -6.91
CA LEU A 168 -21.78 0.76 -7.07
C LEU A 168 -21.50 0.96 -8.56
N ASP A 169 -21.90 2.09 -9.14
CA ASP A 169 -21.66 2.43 -10.55
C ASP A 169 -21.16 3.89 -10.70
#